data_e1f79e473ad200b2990e7dbabd6cf8fc
#
_entry.id   e1f79e473ad200b2990e7dbabd6cf8fc
#
_cell.length_a   1.000
_cell.length_b   1.000
_cell.length_c   1.000
_cell.angle_alpha   90.00
_cell.angle_beta   90.00
_cell.angle_gamma   90.00
#
_symmetry.space_group_name_H-M   'P 1'
#
loop_
_entity.id
_entity.type
_entity.pdbx_description
1 polymer ?
#
loop_
_entity_poly.entity_id
_entity_poly.type
_entity_poly.pdbx_seq_one_letter_code
_entity_poly.pdbx_strand_id
1 'polypeptide(L)'
;MKKNRIIALIFALQIVCPFAIHAQTQRLFETVEGKIPYRIPAIATTKDGTLIAVSDYRHCHSDIGYGPVDLHYRLSHDNGATWGEERILAKGTADENDVKNPQTAWRYAFGDCAIVADRESQEVAVLCVGGKTVYHRARRQNPNRVVLFRSHDGGQTWDKGREITEQIYGLFDQRENGPINSLFVGSGKIHQSRYVKIGKFYRLYAALCTLSGNFVIYSDDFGDNWQVLGDPNHSPARDGDEPKCEELPDGSVILSSRYQGRLFNIFTFTDAAKGEGTWDLRAKALDMKNVQNACNGEILLLPVTRKKDAKKVWIALQSIPFGPNRSNVGFYYHELLADHEGAALFAYNWKKGLQVSTQSSAYSTFTLQKDGRLGFLWEEGPTGYNIDYRPLSVEKITLNEYK
;
A
#
# COMPACT_ATOMS: atom_id res chain seq x y z
N MET A 1 -21.48 -79.99 -4.27
CA MET A 1 -20.20 -79.29 -4.09
C MET A 1 -20.36 -77.83 -4.67
N LYS A 2 -20.60 -76.87 -3.78
CA LYS A 2 -20.73 -75.41 -4.20
C LYS A 2 -19.41 -74.75 -3.95
N LYS A 3 -18.75 -74.26 -4.99
CA LYS A 3 -17.52 -73.45 -4.90
C LYS A 3 -17.86 -71.96 -4.58
N ASN A 4 -17.52 -71.52 -3.35
CA ASN A 4 -17.57 -70.12 -3.02
C ASN A 4 -16.38 -69.39 -3.65
N ARG A 5 -16.63 -68.38 -4.48
CA ARG A 5 -15.62 -67.43 -4.94
C ARG A 5 -15.60 -66.24 -4.01
N ILE A 6 -14.50 -66.03 -3.31
CA ILE A 6 -14.21 -64.85 -2.53
C ILE A 6 -13.67 -63.79 -3.50
N ILE A 7 -14.41 -62.69 -3.66
CA ILE A 7 -13.95 -61.50 -4.40
C ILE A 7 -13.25 -60.60 -3.39
N ALA A 8 -11.94 -60.48 -3.50
CA ALA A 8 -11.16 -59.52 -2.72
C ALA A 8 -11.26 -58.12 -3.38
N LEU A 9 -11.93 -57.18 -2.73
CA LEU A 9 -11.95 -55.78 -3.11
C LEU A 9 -10.63 -55.11 -2.64
N ILE A 10 -9.76 -54.77 -3.59
CA ILE A 10 -8.56 -53.99 -3.31
C ILE A 10 -8.96 -52.52 -3.30
N PHE A 11 -9.04 -51.90 -2.13
CA PHE A 11 -9.13 -50.43 -1.99
C PHE A 11 -7.75 -49.85 -2.28
N ALA A 12 -7.59 -49.22 -3.42
CA ALA A 12 -6.42 -48.39 -3.71
C ALA A 12 -6.53 -47.10 -2.90
N LEU A 13 -5.80 -47.01 -1.81
CA LEU A 13 -5.61 -45.77 -1.04
C LEU A 13 -4.74 -44.82 -1.87
N GLN A 14 -5.37 -43.88 -2.54
CA GLN A 14 -4.63 -42.77 -3.17
C GLN A 14 -4.03 -41.89 -2.05
N ILE A 15 -2.76 -42.10 -1.78
CA ILE A 15 -1.97 -41.19 -0.96
C ILE A 15 -1.84 -39.86 -1.78
N VAL A 16 -2.71 -38.91 -1.48
CA VAL A 16 -2.52 -37.52 -1.94
C VAL A 16 -1.33 -36.98 -1.16
N CYS A 17 -0.16 -37.09 -1.79
CA CYS A 17 1.04 -36.44 -1.30
C CYS A 17 0.75 -34.91 -1.32
N PRO A 18 0.84 -34.17 -0.21
CA PRO A 18 0.71 -32.73 -0.26
C PRO A 18 1.97 -32.22 -0.94
N PHE A 19 1.91 -32.05 -2.26
CA PHE A 19 2.91 -31.23 -2.94
C PHE A 19 2.89 -29.87 -2.25
N ALA A 20 3.99 -29.52 -1.60
CA ALA A 20 4.25 -28.15 -1.17
C ALA A 20 4.26 -27.32 -2.46
N ILE A 21 3.11 -26.73 -2.78
CA ILE A 21 2.99 -25.79 -3.89
C ILE A 21 3.89 -24.64 -3.49
N HIS A 22 5.10 -24.60 -4.04
CA HIS A 22 5.93 -23.42 -4.00
C HIS A 22 5.12 -22.35 -4.71
N ALA A 23 4.62 -21.38 -3.96
CA ALA A 23 3.81 -20.31 -4.50
C ALA A 23 4.60 -19.63 -5.63
N GLN A 24 4.17 -19.91 -6.86
CA GLN A 24 4.76 -19.38 -8.07
C GLN A 24 4.40 -17.90 -8.19
N THR A 25 5.31 -17.10 -8.74
CA THR A 25 4.99 -15.72 -9.13
C THR A 25 3.92 -15.74 -10.23
N GLN A 26 2.90 -14.91 -10.05
CA GLN A 26 1.82 -14.73 -11.02
C GLN A 26 1.86 -13.30 -11.55
N ARG A 27 1.80 -13.15 -12.86
CA ARG A 27 1.68 -11.85 -13.52
C ARG A 27 0.23 -11.43 -13.55
N LEU A 28 -0.12 -10.37 -12.81
CA LEU A 28 -1.50 -9.90 -12.73
C LEU A 28 -1.82 -8.89 -13.82
N PHE A 29 -0.90 -7.97 -14.10
CA PHE A 29 -1.06 -6.98 -15.14
C PHE A 29 0.20 -6.96 -16.00
N GLU A 30 0.03 -7.24 -17.29
CA GLU A 30 1.14 -7.38 -18.21
C GLU A 30 1.31 -6.13 -19.06
N THR A 31 2.46 -5.48 -18.92
CA THR A 31 2.89 -4.42 -19.82
C THR A 31 3.60 -5.05 -21.02
N VAL A 32 2.94 -5.04 -22.16
CA VAL A 32 3.50 -5.50 -23.43
C VAL A 32 4.27 -4.35 -24.08
N GLU A 33 5.47 -4.63 -24.62
CA GLU A 33 6.31 -3.63 -25.31
C GLU A 33 5.51 -2.89 -26.41
N GLY A 34 5.61 -1.57 -26.43
CA GLY A 34 4.85 -0.71 -27.36
C GLY A 34 3.36 -0.61 -27.08
N LYS A 35 2.89 -1.17 -25.94
CA LYS A 35 1.50 -1.08 -25.48
C LYS A 35 1.43 -0.21 -24.22
N ILE A 36 0.19 0.00 -23.75
CA ILE A 36 -0.10 0.82 -22.57
C ILE A 36 0.51 0.18 -21.32
N PRO A 37 1.35 0.89 -20.55
CA PRO A 37 2.00 0.33 -19.38
C PRO A 37 1.09 0.29 -18.15
N TYR A 38 1.29 -0.74 -17.34
CA TYR A 38 0.79 -0.81 -15.96
C TYR A 38 1.85 -0.28 -14.99
N ARG A 39 1.42 0.45 -13.97
CA ARG A 39 2.29 1.04 -12.95
C ARG A 39 1.57 1.06 -11.59
N ILE A 40 2.35 1.31 -10.53
CA ILE A 40 1.87 1.70 -9.19
C ILE A 40 0.86 0.70 -8.61
N PRO A 41 1.34 -0.42 -8.04
CA PRO A 41 0.47 -1.43 -7.47
C PRO A 41 -0.14 -1.01 -6.13
N ALA A 42 -1.39 -1.43 -5.88
CA ALA A 42 -2.05 -1.38 -4.59
C ALA A 42 -2.76 -2.71 -4.31
N ILE A 43 -2.82 -3.14 -3.04
CA ILE A 43 -3.48 -4.39 -2.67
C ILE A 43 -4.10 -4.30 -1.28
N ALA A 44 -5.31 -4.86 -1.13
CA ALA A 44 -5.98 -5.01 0.16
C ALA A 44 -6.58 -6.41 0.32
N THR A 45 -6.77 -6.81 1.58
CA THR A 45 -7.52 -8.02 1.96
C THR A 45 -8.81 -7.61 2.64
N THR A 46 -9.94 -8.05 2.12
CA THR A 46 -11.25 -7.76 2.69
C THR A 46 -11.56 -8.65 3.91
N LYS A 47 -12.65 -8.32 4.62
CA LYS A 47 -13.11 -9.08 5.79
C LYS A 47 -13.29 -10.59 5.50
N ASP A 48 -13.79 -10.96 4.35
CA ASP A 48 -14.01 -12.35 3.94
C ASP A 48 -12.77 -13.04 3.33
N GLY A 49 -11.67 -12.27 3.16
CA GLY A 49 -10.40 -12.78 2.63
C GLY A 49 -10.22 -12.59 1.12
N THR A 50 -11.15 -11.94 0.44
CA THR A 50 -10.96 -11.54 -0.95
C THR A 50 -9.79 -10.58 -1.05
N LEU A 51 -8.86 -10.84 -1.98
CA LEU A 51 -7.79 -9.92 -2.32
C LEU A 51 -8.24 -9.02 -3.46
N ILE A 52 -7.93 -7.73 -3.34
CA ILE A 52 -8.18 -6.71 -4.37
C ILE A 52 -6.83 -6.15 -4.78
N ALA A 53 -6.36 -6.47 -5.99
CA ALA A 53 -5.16 -5.90 -6.58
C ALA A 53 -5.55 -4.79 -7.57
N VAL A 54 -4.93 -3.62 -7.45
CA VAL A 54 -5.20 -2.44 -8.29
C VAL A 54 -3.89 -1.97 -8.92
N SER A 55 -3.97 -1.42 -10.13
CA SER A 55 -2.84 -0.83 -10.85
C SER A 55 -3.30 0.30 -11.76
N ASP A 56 -2.44 1.31 -11.95
CA ASP A 56 -2.60 2.32 -13.01
C ASP A 56 -2.45 1.67 -14.39
N TYR A 57 -3.31 2.06 -15.32
CA TYR A 57 -3.20 1.76 -16.75
C TYR A 57 -2.99 3.07 -17.52
N ARG A 58 -1.76 3.34 -17.91
CA ARG A 58 -1.29 4.68 -18.33
C ARG A 58 -1.35 4.90 -19.84
N HIS A 59 -2.51 5.28 -20.39
CA HIS A 59 -2.69 5.58 -21.82
C HIS A 59 -1.68 6.61 -22.34
N CYS A 60 -1.24 7.51 -21.49
CA CYS A 60 -0.26 8.53 -21.86
C CYS A 60 1.20 8.05 -21.81
N HIS A 61 1.45 6.78 -21.46
CA HIS A 61 2.80 6.24 -21.25
C HIS A 61 3.68 7.02 -20.27
N SER A 62 3.07 7.89 -19.46
CA SER A 62 3.75 8.80 -18.52
C SER A 62 2.97 8.88 -17.20
N ASP A 63 3.20 9.91 -16.45
CA ASP A 63 2.60 10.15 -15.15
C ASP A 63 1.27 10.91 -15.24
N ILE A 64 0.56 11.04 -14.11
CA ILE A 64 -0.67 11.82 -13.99
C ILE A 64 -0.44 13.25 -14.46
N GLY A 65 -1.37 13.75 -15.27
CA GLY A 65 -1.34 15.09 -15.86
C GLY A 65 -0.81 15.16 -17.29
N TYR A 66 -0.23 14.07 -17.82
CA TYR A 66 0.25 14.01 -19.20
C TYR A 66 -0.75 13.37 -20.18
N GLY A 67 -1.79 12.75 -19.68
CA GLY A 67 -2.86 12.15 -20.47
C GLY A 67 -3.76 11.28 -19.59
N PRO A 68 -4.77 10.62 -20.20
CA PRO A 68 -5.66 9.71 -19.48
C PRO A 68 -4.91 8.56 -18.82
N VAL A 69 -5.35 8.21 -17.63
CA VAL A 69 -4.90 7.04 -16.86
C VAL A 69 -6.13 6.42 -16.22
N ASP A 70 -6.28 5.10 -16.33
CA ASP A 70 -7.34 4.33 -15.72
C ASP A 70 -6.81 3.63 -14.46
N LEU A 71 -7.70 3.28 -13.52
CA LEU A 71 -7.43 2.30 -12.48
C LEU A 71 -8.06 0.97 -12.88
N HIS A 72 -7.23 -0.05 -13.03
CA HIS A 72 -7.65 -1.42 -13.30
C HIS A 72 -7.49 -2.28 -12.06
N TYR A 73 -8.32 -3.31 -11.90
CA TYR A 73 -8.25 -4.21 -10.76
C TYR A 73 -8.59 -5.65 -11.08
N ARG A 74 -8.13 -6.55 -10.21
CA ARG A 74 -8.47 -7.98 -10.21
C ARG A 74 -8.82 -8.43 -8.81
N LEU A 75 -9.67 -9.44 -8.70
CA LEU A 75 -10.06 -10.07 -7.43
C LEU A 75 -9.55 -11.50 -7.36
N SER A 76 -9.17 -11.91 -6.15
CA SER A 76 -8.91 -13.31 -5.83
C SER A 76 -9.73 -13.71 -4.60
N HIS A 77 -10.45 -14.82 -4.69
CA HIS A 77 -11.30 -15.35 -3.61
C HIS A 77 -10.69 -16.57 -2.90
N ASP A 78 -9.45 -16.91 -3.22
CA ASP A 78 -8.75 -18.13 -2.77
C ASP A 78 -7.33 -17.83 -2.25
N ASN A 79 -7.17 -16.69 -1.55
CA ASN A 79 -5.87 -16.24 -1.00
C ASN A 79 -4.77 -16.10 -2.08
N GLY A 80 -5.14 -15.62 -3.27
CA GLY A 80 -4.21 -15.37 -4.36
C GLY A 80 -3.74 -16.62 -5.11
N ALA A 81 -4.43 -17.75 -4.96
CA ALA A 81 -4.12 -18.94 -5.75
C ALA A 81 -4.56 -18.74 -7.21
N THR A 82 -5.72 -18.12 -7.41
CA THR A 82 -6.21 -17.71 -8.72
C THR A 82 -6.75 -16.28 -8.70
N TRP A 83 -6.77 -15.63 -9.86
CA TRP A 83 -7.25 -14.27 -10.03
C TRP A 83 -8.30 -14.20 -11.13
N GLY A 84 -9.38 -13.46 -10.85
CA GLY A 84 -10.44 -13.19 -11.81
C GLY A 84 -10.00 -12.33 -12.99
N GLU A 85 -10.93 -12.09 -13.89
CA GLU A 85 -10.71 -11.20 -15.03
C GLU A 85 -10.36 -9.78 -14.58
N GLU A 86 -9.61 -9.07 -15.41
CA GLU A 86 -9.32 -7.68 -15.24
C GLU A 86 -10.56 -6.83 -15.44
N ARG A 87 -10.76 -5.88 -14.51
CA ARG A 87 -11.89 -4.95 -14.51
C ARG A 87 -11.38 -3.51 -14.37
N ILE A 88 -12.20 -2.56 -14.80
CA ILE A 88 -11.92 -1.14 -14.65
C ILE A 88 -12.65 -0.63 -13.41
N LEU A 89 -11.87 -0.07 -12.44
CA LEU A 89 -12.39 0.62 -11.27
C LEU A 89 -12.80 2.05 -11.66
N ALA A 90 -11.90 2.77 -12.33
CA ALA A 90 -12.11 4.14 -12.76
C ALA A 90 -11.47 4.35 -14.13
N LYS A 91 -12.21 4.99 -15.04
CA LYS A 91 -11.74 5.27 -16.40
C LYS A 91 -11.46 6.76 -16.56
N GLY A 92 -10.22 7.08 -16.92
CA GLY A 92 -9.83 8.43 -17.32
C GLY A 92 -10.47 8.85 -18.64
N THR A 93 -10.79 10.13 -18.80
CA THR A 93 -11.45 10.67 -19.97
C THR A 93 -10.58 11.64 -20.74
N ALA A 94 -10.55 11.50 -22.06
CA ALA A 94 -9.99 12.51 -22.96
C ALA A 94 -11.08 13.41 -23.57
N ASP A 95 -12.33 13.30 -23.14
CA ASP A 95 -13.42 14.15 -23.63
C ASP A 95 -13.12 15.62 -23.31
N GLU A 96 -13.02 16.45 -24.34
CA GLU A 96 -12.69 17.87 -24.20
C GLU A 96 -13.70 18.65 -23.35
N ASN A 97 -14.97 18.26 -23.36
CA ASN A 97 -16.02 18.91 -22.57
C ASN A 97 -15.80 18.63 -21.08
N ASP A 98 -15.49 17.38 -20.74
CA ASP A 98 -15.12 17.02 -19.36
C ASP A 98 -13.84 17.71 -18.91
N VAL A 99 -12.82 17.72 -19.76
CA VAL A 99 -11.50 18.32 -19.47
C VAL A 99 -11.56 19.84 -19.31
N LYS A 100 -12.40 20.52 -20.07
CA LYS A 100 -12.57 21.99 -19.98
C LYS A 100 -13.49 22.43 -18.86
N ASN A 101 -14.38 21.58 -18.39
CA ASN A 101 -15.30 21.88 -17.31
C ASN A 101 -14.61 21.68 -15.96
N PRO A 102 -14.44 22.72 -15.11
CA PRO A 102 -13.79 22.61 -13.82
C PRO A 102 -14.45 21.57 -12.87
N GLN A 103 -15.76 21.32 -13.04
CA GLN A 103 -16.51 20.38 -12.22
C GLN A 103 -16.28 18.91 -12.59
N THR A 104 -15.78 18.62 -13.80
CA THR A 104 -15.54 17.26 -14.28
C THR A 104 -14.09 16.99 -14.67
N ALA A 105 -13.25 18.03 -14.72
CA ALA A 105 -11.83 17.94 -15.10
C ALA A 105 -11.02 16.94 -14.23
N TRP A 106 -11.49 16.63 -13.03
CA TRP A 106 -10.90 15.62 -12.16
C TRP A 106 -10.97 14.20 -12.76
N ARG A 107 -11.88 13.96 -13.69
CA ARG A 107 -12.07 12.66 -14.38
C ARG A 107 -11.06 12.40 -15.49
N TYR A 108 -10.16 13.35 -15.77
CA TYR A 108 -9.19 13.19 -16.85
C TYR A 108 -8.26 12.00 -16.66
N ALA A 109 -7.79 11.77 -15.46
CA ALA A 109 -6.91 10.66 -15.12
C ALA A 109 -7.14 10.24 -13.67
N PHE A 110 -6.83 8.97 -13.35
CA PHE A 110 -6.82 8.40 -12.01
C PHE A 110 -5.59 7.54 -11.84
N GLY A 111 -4.79 7.77 -10.78
CA GLY A 111 -3.60 6.97 -10.53
C GLY A 111 -3.01 7.20 -9.15
N ASP A 112 -1.88 6.54 -8.89
CA ASP A 112 -1.19 6.57 -7.60
C ASP A 112 -2.15 6.24 -6.45
N CYS A 113 -2.95 5.17 -6.60
CA CYS A 113 -3.98 4.84 -5.65
C CYS A 113 -3.45 4.19 -4.36
N ALA A 114 -4.11 4.50 -3.25
CA ALA A 114 -3.99 3.81 -1.97
C ALA A 114 -5.33 3.19 -1.59
N ILE A 115 -5.32 1.94 -1.18
CA ILE A 115 -6.52 1.15 -0.89
C ILE A 115 -6.58 0.72 0.58
N VAL A 116 -7.78 0.64 1.13
CA VAL A 116 -8.11 0.01 2.41
C VAL A 116 -9.41 -0.77 2.30
N ALA A 117 -9.44 -1.95 2.88
CA ALA A 117 -10.67 -2.71 3.13
C ALA A 117 -10.92 -2.75 4.63
N ASP A 118 -12.16 -2.46 5.03
CA ASP A 118 -12.55 -2.52 6.44
C ASP A 118 -12.53 -3.95 6.95
N ARG A 119 -11.82 -4.18 8.07
CA ARG A 119 -11.69 -5.51 8.64
C ARG A 119 -12.99 -6.06 9.26
N GLU A 120 -14.01 -5.21 9.49
CA GLU A 120 -15.26 -5.60 10.15
C GLU A 120 -16.48 -5.59 9.22
N SER A 121 -16.37 -5.01 8.04
CA SER A 121 -17.45 -4.94 7.04
C SER A 121 -16.96 -5.26 5.64
N GLN A 122 -17.82 -5.10 4.63
CA GLN A 122 -17.46 -5.23 3.22
C GLN A 122 -17.09 -3.88 2.57
N GLU A 123 -16.93 -2.84 3.39
CA GLU A 123 -16.52 -1.53 2.90
C GLU A 123 -15.08 -1.54 2.40
N VAL A 124 -14.86 -0.95 1.25
CA VAL A 124 -13.53 -0.71 0.67
C VAL A 124 -13.44 0.73 0.22
N ALA A 125 -12.31 1.37 0.44
CA ALA A 125 -12.06 2.73 -0.02
C ALA A 125 -10.74 2.80 -0.80
N VAL A 126 -10.75 3.58 -1.88
CA VAL A 126 -9.56 3.91 -2.68
C VAL A 126 -9.45 5.42 -2.76
N LEU A 127 -8.33 5.96 -2.29
CA LEU A 127 -7.91 7.34 -2.55
C LEU A 127 -6.91 7.35 -3.70
N CYS A 128 -7.05 8.27 -4.64
CA CYS A 128 -6.10 8.41 -5.75
C CYS A 128 -5.92 9.86 -6.18
N VAL A 129 -4.87 10.11 -6.95
CA VAL A 129 -4.70 11.35 -7.68
C VAL A 129 -5.65 11.36 -8.87
N GLY A 130 -6.25 12.52 -9.16
CA GLY A 130 -7.07 12.73 -10.34
C GLY A 130 -6.71 13.99 -11.11
N GLY A 131 -7.30 14.13 -12.30
CA GLY A 131 -7.24 15.34 -13.11
C GLY A 131 -6.03 15.42 -14.04
N LYS A 132 -5.81 16.63 -14.56
CA LYS A 132 -4.81 16.90 -15.61
C LYS A 132 -3.62 17.75 -15.14
N THR A 133 -3.53 18.05 -13.85
CA THR A 133 -2.47 18.91 -13.32
C THR A 133 -1.29 18.08 -12.88
N VAL A 134 -0.14 18.32 -13.50
CA VAL A 134 1.13 17.66 -13.15
C VAL A 134 1.55 18.07 -11.74
N TYR A 135 1.97 17.13 -10.90
CA TYR A 135 2.33 17.33 -9.50
C TYR A 135 3.28 18.53 -9.27
N HIS A 136 4.41 18.61 -9.98
CA HIS A 136 5.39 19.68 -9.79
C HIS A 136 4.94 21.04 -10.33
N ARG A 137 3.86 21.09 -11.13
CA ARG A 137 3.30 22.33 -11.71
C ARG A 137 2.03 22.78 -11.00
N ALA A 138 1.51 22.00 -10.11
CA ALA A 138 0.30 22.32 -9.37
C ALA A 138 0.48 23.56 -8.50
N ARG A 139 -0.61 24.29 -8.30
CA ARG A 139 -0.75 25.43 -7.39
C ARG A 139 -2.09 25.30 -6.69
N ARG A 140 -2.23 25.91 -5.51
CA ARG A 140 -3.49 25.84 -4.75
C ARG A 140 -4.73 26.23 -5.59
N GLN A 141 -4.59 27.16 -6.53
CA GLN A 141 -5.65 27.60 -7.44
C GLN A 141 -5.90 26.63 -8.62
N ASN A 142 -4.96 25.74 -8.91
CA ASN A 142 -5.07 24.70 -9.91
C ASN A 142 -4.34 23.43 -9.43
N PRO A 143 -4.84 22.79 -8.38
CA PRO A 143 -4.20 21.61 -7.77
C PRO A 143 -4.37 20.36 -8.64
N ASN A 144 -3.51 19.39 -8.44
CA ASN A 144 -3.85 18.01 -8.75
C ASN A 144 -4.97 17.56 -7.82
N ARG A 145 -5.84 16.67 -8.31
CA ARG A 145 -7.09 16.35 -7.63
C ARG A 145 -6.92 15.14 -6.70
N VAL A 146 -7.76 15.09 -5.66
CA VAL A 146 -7.90 13.94 -4.78
C VAL A 146 -9.29 13.36 -4.98
N VAL A 147 -9.36 12.06 -5.29
CA VAL A 147 -10.62 11.37 -5.59
C VAL A 147 -10.75 10.16 -4.68
N LEU A 148 -11.93 9.98 -4.11
CA LEU A 148 -12.33 8.85 -3.31
C LEU A 148 -13.31 7.97 -4.09
N PHE A 149 -13.01 6.68 -4.22
CA PHE A 149 -13.93 5.65 -4.69
C PHE A 149 -14.29 4.72 -3.54
N ARG A 150 -15.53 4.21 -3.53
CA ARG A 150 -16.00 3.25 -2.54
C ARG A 150 -16.64 2.04 -3.17
N SER A 151 -16.47 0.92 -2.48
CA SER A 151 -17.22 -0.31 -2.68
C SER A 151 -17.87 -0.71 -1.37
N HIS A 152 -19.12 -1.15 -1.41
CA HIS A 152 -19.88 -1.64 -0.27
C HIS A 152 -20.04 -3.17 -0.25
N ASP A 153 -19.43 -3.85 -1.22
CA ASP A 153 -19.59 -5.28 -1.50
C ASP A 153 -18.25 -6.02 -1.67
N GLY A 154 -17.20 -5.54 -0.98
CA GLY A 154 -15.89 -6.19 -0.99
C GLY A 154 -15.14 -6.03 -2.31
N GLY A 155 -15.37 -4.96 -3.06
CA GLY A 155 -14.69 -4.66 -4.33
C GLY A 155 -15.35 -5.26 -5.56
N GLN A 156 -16.57 -5.84 -5.45
CA GLN A 156 -17.28 -6.38 -6.61
C GLN A 156 -17.79 -5.27 -7.52
N THR A 157 -18.34 -4.20 -6.91
CA THR A 157 -18.78 -2.99 -7.61
C THR A 157 -18.22 -1.75 -6.91
N TRP A 158 -18.11 -0.67 -7.67
CA TRP A 158 -17.58 0.61 -7.22
C TRP A 158 -18.54 1.75 -7.56
N ASP A 159 -18.56 2.76 -6.72
CA ASP A 159 -19.28 4.00 -6.99
C ASP A 159 -18.62 4.79 -8.15
N LYS A 160 -19.23 5.92 -8.52
CA LYS A 160 -18.72 6.79 -9.61
C LYS A 160 -17.52 7.64 -9.21
N GLY A 161 -17.08 7.53 -7.95
CA GLY A 161 -16.08 8.38 -7.34
C GLY A 161 -16.61 9.76 -6.93
N ARG A 162 -15.93 10.32 -5.94
CA ARG A 162 -16.19 11.65 -5.39
C ARG A 162 -14.89 12.43 -5.31
N GLU A 163 -14.86 13.62 -5.93
CA GLU A 163 -13.75 14.54 -5.74
C GLU A 163 -13.81 15.14 -4.33
N ILE A 164 -12.71 15.04 -3.60
CA ILE A 164 -12.55 15.57 -2.24
C ILE A 164 -11.36 16.54 -2.13
N THR A 165 -10.93 17.09 -3.25
CA THR A 165 -9.75 17.97 -3.35
C THR A 165 -9.82 19.12 -2.34
N GLU A 166 -10.93 19.87 -2.32
CA GLU A 166 -11.07 21.02 -1.43
C GLU A 166 -11.09 20.63 0.05
N GLN A 167 -11.63 19.46 0.37
CA GLN A 167 -11.60 18.93 1.74
C GLN A 167 -10.15 18.69 2.20
N ILE A 168 -9.33 18.05 1.37
CA ILE A 168 -7.97 17.69 1.74
C ILE A 168 -7.05 18.91 1.73
N TYR A 169 -7.08 19.73 0.68
CA TYR A 169 -6.25 20.94 0.60
C TYR A 169 -6.65 21.96 1.66
N GLY A 170 -7.94 22.09 1.96
CA GLY A 170 -8.48 22.99 2.98
C GLY A 170 -7.90 22.77 4.38
N LEU A 171 -7.45 21.55 4.68
CA LEU A 171 -6.75 21.22 5.94
C LEU A 171 -5.44 22.04 6.10
N PHE A 172 -4.89 22.54 5.02
CA PHE A 172 -3.59 23.20 4.98
C PHE A 172 -3.65 24.66 4.51
N ASP A 173 -4.85 25.22 4.26
CA ASP A 173 -4.99 26.59 3.73
C ASP A 173 -4.57 27.68 4.73
N GLN A 174 -4.65 27.37 6.04
CA GLN A 174 -4.33 28.32 7.12
C GLN A 174 -2.88 28.22 7.63
N ARG A 175 -2.00 27.52 6.91
CA ARG A 175 -0.60 27.37 7.31
C ARG A 175 0.14 28.69 7.31
N GLU A 176 1.01 28.90 8.31
CA GLU A 176 1.84 30.11 8.45
C GLU A 176 2.76 30.34 7.23
N ASN A 177 3.25 29.28 6.62
CA ASN A 177 4.12 29.31 5.44
C ASN A 177 3.34 29.26 4.11
N GLY A 178 2.05 29.56 4.13
CA GLY A 178 1.15 29.50 2.99
C GLY A 178 0.61 28.09 2.70
N PRO A 179 -0.42 28.00 1.84
CA PRO A 179 -1.12 26.77 1.54
C PRO A 179 -0.23 25.76 0.81
N ILE A 180 -0.59 24.48 0.89
CA ILE A 180 0.04 23.44 0.08
C ILE A 180 -0.41 23.61 -1.38
N ASN A 181 0.56 23.60 -2.29
CA ASN A 181 0.32 23.77 -3.73
C ASN A 181 0.05 22.47 -4.46
N SER A 182 0.60 21.37 -3.95
CA SER A 182 0.48 20.06 -4.58
C SER A 182 0.58 18.97 -3.52
N LEU A 183 -0.23 17.94 -3.65
CA LEU A 183 -0.18 16.77 -2.80
C LEU A 183 -0.71 15.54 -3.53
N PHE A 184 -0.32 14.35 -3.07
CA PHE A 184 -0.95 13.08 -3.41
C PHE A 184 -0.84 12.10 -2.23
N VAL A 185 -1.70 11.09 -2.23
CA VAL A 185 -1.66 10.02 -1.23
C VAL A 185 -0.54 9.04 -1.57
N GLY A 186 0.25 8.63 -0.59
CA GLY A 186 1.25 7.59 -0.78
C GLY A 186 0.59 6.29 -1.26
N SER A 187 0.86 5.91 -2.52
CA SER A 187 0.21 4.78 -3.20
C SER A 187 0.42 3.44 -2.48
N GLY A 188 -0.50 2.51 -2.65
CA GLY A 188 -0.48 1.16 -2.11
C GLY A 188 -1.50 0.96 -0.99
N LYS A 189 -1.17 1.23 0.27
CA LYS A 189 -2.05 0.97 1.42
C LYS A 189 -2.42 2.26 2.16
N ILE A 190 -3.70 2.41 2.53
CA ILE A 190 -4.16 3.23 3.64
C ILE A 190 -4.16 2.34 4.88
N HIS A 191 -3.54 2.79 5.98
CA HIS A 191 -3.51 2.01 7.21
C HIS A 191 -4.83 2.15 7.99
N GLN A 192 -5.44 1.03 8.37
CA GLN A 192 -6.56 1.01 9.31
C GLN A 192 -6.04 0.70 10.71
N SER A 193 -6.27 1.60 11.66
CA SER A 193 -5.81 1.49 13.05
C SER A 193 -6.20 0.15 13.68
N ARG A 194 -5.28 -0.44 14.45
CA ARG A 194 -5.56 -1.63 15.28
C ARG A 194 -6.27 -1.26 16.57
N TYR A 195 -6.10 -0.02 17.04
CA TYR A 195 -6.38 0.38 18.42
C TYR A 195 -7.45 1.46 18.53
N VAL A 196 -7.48 2.42 17.61
CA VAL A 196 -8.40 3.55 17.68
C VAL A 196 -9.66 3.25 16.86
N LYS A 197 -10.79 3.14 17.55
CA LYS A 197 -12.12 2.97 16.93
C LYS A 197 -13.05 4.05 17.43
N ILE A 198 -13.53 4.90 16.54
CA ILE A 198 -14.50 5.96 16.83
C ILE A 198 -15.78 5.67 16.05
N GLY A 199 -16.87 5.47 16.79
CA GLY A 199 -18.14 5.09 16.18
C GLY A 199 -18.11 3.72 15.49
N LYS A 200 -18.46 3.69 14.20
CA LYS A 200 -18.59 2.43 13.43
C LYS A 200 -17.26 1.86 13.00
N PHE A 201 -16.29 2.71 12.63
CA PHE A 201 -15.06 2.29 11.98
C PHE A 201 -13.82 2.46 12.85
N TYR A 202 -12.79 1.64 12.60
CA TYR A 202 -11.46 1.93 13.07
C TYR A 202 -10.87 3.09 12.24
N ARG A 203 -10.13 3.97 12.91
CA ARG A 203 -9.48 5.13 12.29
C ARG A 203 -8.62 4.71 11.11
N LEU A 204 -8.72 5.48 10.03
CA LEU A 204 -7.81 5.36 8.89
C LEU A 204 -6.69 6.38 9.01
N TYR A 205 -5.47 6.00 8.63
CA TYR A 205 -4.34 6.90 8.45
C TYR A 205 -3.88 6.83 7.00
N ALA A 206 -3.86 7.97 6.33
CA ALA A 206 -3.35 8.12 4.98
C ALA A 206 -2.15 9.08 4.98
N ALA A 207 -1.04 8.65 4.41
CA ALA A 207 0.14 9.49 4.30
C ALA A 207 0.09 10.31 3.01
N LEU A 208 0.40 11.60 3.12
CA LEU A 208 0.43 12.55 2.01
C LEU A 208 1.86 12.94 1.67
N CYS A 209 2.21 12.83 0.39
CA CYS A 209 3.38 13.47 -0.18
C CYS A 209 3.01 14.86 -0.66
N THR A 210 3.75 15.88 -0.27
CA THR A 210 3.54 17.26 -0.70
C THR A 210 4.85 17.93 -1.10
N LEU A 211 4.78 19.04 -1.85
CA LEU A 211 5.97 19.85 -2.13
C LEU A 211 6.57 20.54 -0.88
N SER A 212 5.88 20.47 0.26
CA SER A 212 6.34 21.00 1.55
C SER A 212 6.79 19.91 2.54
N GLY A 213 6.94 18.67 2.06
CA GLY A 213 7.24 17.48 2.86
C GLY A 213 6.02 16.61 3.12
N ASN A 214 6.18 15.53 3.86
CA ASN A 214 5.13 14.57 4.10
C ASN A 214 4.27 14.91 5.31
N PHE A 215 2.99 14.59 5.24
CA PHE A 215 2.02 14.72 6.32
C PHE A 215 1.22 13.42 6.45
N VAL A 216 0.52 13.28 7.57
CA VAL A 216 -0.46 12.20 7.77
C VAL A 216 -1.82 12.84 8.04
N ILE A 217 -2.84 12.32 7.38
CA ILE A 217 -4.24 12.64 7.66
C ILE A 217 -4.94 11.40 8.21
N TYR A 218 -5.98 11.61 9.02
CA TYR A 218 -6.77 10.52 9.56
C TYR A 218 -8.27 10.75 9.35
N SER A 219 -9.01 9.65 9.33
CA SER A 219 -10.48 9.64 9.22
C SER A 219 -11.08 8.63 10.18
N ASP A 220 -12.14 9.02 10.89
CA ASP A 220 -12.89 8.16 11.81
C ASP A 220 -14.21 7.63 11.20
N ASP A 221 -14.54 8.04 9.97
CA ASP A 221 -15.76 7.70 9.24
C ASP A 221 -15.50 7.04 7.88
N PHE A 222 -14.39 6.32 7.82
CA PHE A 222 -13.96 5.54 6.64
C PHE A 222 -13.74 6.41 5.39
N GLY A 223 -13.20 7.64 5.58
CA GLY A 223 -12.78 8.55 4.51
C GLY A 223 -13.82 9.57 4.09
N ASP A 224 -14.95 9.71 4.81
CA ASP A 224 -15.93 10.78 4.54
C ASP A 224 -15.40 12.14 4.99
N ASN A 225 -14.74 12.20 6.14
CA ASN A 225 -14.09 13.39 6.66
C ASN A 225 -12.65 13.08 7.06
N TRP A 226 -11.76 14.05 6.84
CA TRP A 226 -10.34 13.92 7.13
C TRP A 226 -9.85 15.05 8.02
N GLN A 227 -8.84 14.76 8.84
CA GLN A 227 -8.15 15.70 9.71
C GLN A 227 -6.64 15.47 9.61
N VAL A 228 -5.83 16.50 9.93
CA VAL A 228 -4.36 16.35 9.98
C VAL A 228 -3.97 15.69 11.30
N LEU A 229 -3.07 14.70 11.25
CA LEU A 229 -2.45 14.13 12.43
C LEU A 229 -1.22 14.95 12.80
N GLY A 230 -1.34 15.71 13.88
CA GLY A 230 -0.32 16.64 14.33
C GLY A 230 -0.52 18.05 13.78
N ASP A 231 0.57 18.84 13.74
CA ASP A 231 0.54 20.25 13.33
C ASP A 231 0.60 20.41 11.81
N PRO A 232 -0.40 21.04 11.16
CA PRO A 232 -0.38 21.30 9.73
C PRO A 232 0.74 22.27 9.30
N ASN A 233 1.29 23.10 10.21
CA ASN A 233 2.37 24.05 9.92
C ASN A 233 3.72 23.36 9.72
N HIS A 234 3.94 22.22 10.37
CA HIS A 234 5.23 21.54 10.44
C HIS A 234 5.16 20.11 9.89
N SER A 235 5.74 19.90 8.70
CA SER A 235 5.91 18.55 8.17
C SER A 235 6.89 17.75 9.03
N PRO A 236 6.52 16.55 9.53
CA PRO A 236 7.46 15.68 10.24
C PRO A 236 8.62 15.22 9.35
N ALA A 237 8.41 15.07 8.05
CA ALA A 237 9.41 14.61 7.09
C ALA A 237 9.58 15.57 5.91
N ARG A 238 10.23 16.73 6.15
CA ARG A 238 10.40 17.80 5.13
C ARG A 238 11.10 17.35 3.86
N ASP A 239 12.06 16.43 3.97
CA ASP A 239 12.84 15.91 2.84
C ASP A 239 12.30 14.54 2.37
N GLY A 240 11.20 14.06 2.95
CA GLY A 240 10.57 12.81 2.58
C GLY A 240 9.81 12.95 1.27
N ASP A 241 9.89 11.89 0.46
CA ASP A 241 9.06 11.65 -0.71
C ASP A 241 8.06 10.54 -0.33
N GLU A 242 7.28 10.03 -1.23
CA GLU A 242 6.22 9.01 -1.15
C GLU A 242 6.17 8.23 0.20
N PRO A 243 5.21 8.54 1.06
CA PRO A 243 5.17 8.02 2.42
C PRO A 243 4.20 6.85 2.61
N LYS A 244 4.34 6.16 3.75
CA LYS A 244 3.45 5.12 4.27
C LYS A 244 3.17 5.31 5.74
N CYS A 245 2.01 4.82 6.19
CA CYS A 245 1.66 4.75 7.62
C CYS A 245 1.58 3.31 8.11
N GLU A 246 1.96 3.13 9.37
CA GLU A 246 1.75 1.90 10.13
C GLU A 246 1.63 2.25 11.63
N GLU A 247 1.28 1.29 12.50
CA GLU A 247 1.20 1.50 13.95
C GLU A 247 2.18 0.61 14.72
N LEU A 248 2.80 1.17 15.76
CA LEU A 248 3.49 0.42 16.80
C LEU A 248 2.50 -0.34 17.70
N PRO A 249 2.97 -1.34 18.48
CA PRO A 249 2.09 -2.08 19.40
C PRO A 249 1.43 -1.22 20.49
N ASP A 250 2.00 -0.08 20.84
CA ASP A 250 1.41 0.88 21.77
C ASP A 250 0.38 1.84 21.13
N GLY A 251 0.15 1.71 19.82
CA GLY A 251 -0.77 2.56 19.05
C GLY A 251 -0.14 3.82 18.45
N SER A 252 1.14 4.10 18.70
CA SER A 252 1.86 5.20 18.06
C SER A 252 1.93 5.01 16.55
N VAL A 253 1.83 6.09 15.77
CA VAL A 253 1.79 6.01 14.30
C VAL A 253 3.17 6.20 13.71
N ILE A 254 3.57 5.26 12.87
CA ILE A 254 4.80 5.31 12.07
C ILE A 254 4.52 6.03 10.76
N LEU A 255 5.36 7.00 10.42
CA LEU A 255 5.48 7.56 9.08
C LEU A 255 6.80 7.06 8.48
N SER A 256 6.71 6.21 7.46
CA SER A 256 7.85 5.72 6.67
C SER A 256 7.88 6.46 5.34
N SER A 257 8.87 7.32 5.14
CA SER A 257 9.00 8.16 3.94
C SER A 257 10.12 7.67 3.04
N ARG A 258 9.88 7.67 1.72
CA ARG A 258 10.91 7.45 0.71
C ARG A 258 11.99 8.53 0.82
N TYR A 259 13.24 8.07 0.75
CA TYR A 259 14.45 8.91 0.72
C TYR A 259 15.55 8.14 -0.01
N GLN A 260 16.82 8.39 0.27
CA GLN A 260 17.91 7.45 0.00
C GLN A 260 17.84 6.31 1.02
N GLY A 261 17.02 5.28 0.75
CA GLY A 261 16.49 4.35 1.73
C GLY A 261 15.17 4.82 2.30
N ARG A 262 15.04 4.84 3.64
CA ARG A 262 13.83 5.30 4.34
C ARG A 262 14.15 6.32 5.43
N LEU A 263 13.19 7.24 5.64
CA LEU A 263 13.11 8.09 6.82
C LEU A 263 11.93 7.62 7.67
N PHE A 264 12.10 7.60 8.98
CA PHE A 264 11.04 7.27 9.92
C PHE A 264 10.76 8.45 10.86
N ASN A 265 9.48 8.65 11.17
CA ASN A 265 8.98 9.48 12.25
C ASN A 265 7.95 8.68 13.03
N ILE A 266 7.83 8.92 14.32
CA ILE A 266 6.83 8.31 15.19
C ILE A 266 5.94 9.41 15.77
N PHE A 267 4.62 9.24 15.67
CA PHE A 267 3.65 10.09 16.34
C PHE A 267 3.19 9.43 17.61
N THR A 268 3.43 10.08 18.73
CA THR A 268 2.99 9.60 20.04
C THR A 268 1.76 10.39 20.48
N PHE A 269 0.67 9.67 20.78
CA PHE A 269 -0.57 10.27 21.23
C PHE A 269 -0.50 10.74 22.68
N THR A 270 -1.04 11.93 22.94
CA THR A 270 -1.46 12.37 24.28
C THR A 270 -2.95 12.09 24.52
N ASP A 271 -3.77 12.15 23.47
CA ASP A 271 -5.18 11.73 23.44
C ASP A 271 -5.47 11.10 22.07
N ALA A 272 -5.45 9.76 22.04
CA ALA A 272 -5.66 9.04 20.78
C ALA A 272 -7.07 9.22 20.22
N ALA A 273 -8.09 9.37 21.08
CA ALA A 273 -9.46 9.57 20.62
C ALA A 273 -9.62 10.88 19.85
N LYS A 274 -8.92 11.93 20.25
CA LYS A 274 -8.93 13.24 19.57
C LYS A 274 -7.89 13.38 18.46
N GLY A 275 -6.96 12.44 18.34
CA GLY A 275 -5.83 12.57 17.42
C GLY A 275 -4.77 13.57 17.87
N GLU A 276 -4.76 13.92 19.17
CA GLU A 276 -3.79 14.83 19.76
C GLU A 276 -2.49 14.10 20.13
N GLY A 277 -1.35 14.75 19.87
CA GLY A 277 -0.03 14.17 20.12
C GLY A 277 1.06 14.94 19.38
N THR A 278 2.23 14.36 19.29
CA THR A 278 3.41 14.99 18.68
C THR A 278 4.21 14.01 17.84
N TRP A 279 4.79 14.52 16.75
CA TRP A 279 5.80 13.83 15.96
C TRP A 279 7.18 14.02 16.59
N ASP A 280 7.95 12.95 16.66
CA ASP A 280 9.37 13.04 17.01
C ASP A 280 10.22 13.51 15.83
N LEU A 281 11.51 13.70 16.07
CA LEU A 281 12.46 14.03 15.02
C LEU A 281 12.67 12.84 14.09
N ARG A 282 12.72 13.12 12.77
CA ARG A 282 12.96 12.08 11.76
C ARG A 282 14.31 11.39 11.94
N ALA A 283 14.36 10.10 11.64
CA ALA A 283 15.58 9.32 11.63
C ALA A 283 15.75 8.56 10.31
N LYS A 284 17.00 8.48 9.83
CA LYS A 284 17.37 7.74 8.61
C LYS A 284 17.68 6.28 8.94
N ALA A 285 17.12 5.36 8.18
CA ALA A 285 17.49 3.95 8.25
C ALA A 285 18.86 3.75 7.58
N LEU A 286 19.92 3.76 8.37
CA LEU A 286 21.30 3.71 7.87
C LEU A 286 21.64 2.38 7.18
N ASP A 287 20.96 1.30 7.54
CA ASP A 287 21.12 -0.01 6.89
C ASP A 287 20.58 -0.03 5.46
N MET A 288 19.69 0.90 5.12
CA MET A 288 19.12 1.09 3.79
C MET A 288 19.78 2.24 3.00
N LYS A 289 20.84 2.87 3.53
CA LYS A 289 21.44 4.11 2.98
C LYS A 289 21.97 4.01 1.57
N ASN A 290 22.38 2.82 1.15
CA ASN A 290 22.97 2.60 -0.16
C ASN A 290 21.94 2.36 -1.27
N VAL A 291 20.65 2.36 -0.93
CA VAL A 291 19.58 2.20 -1.91
C VAL A 291 19.34 3.53 -2.60
N GLN A 292 19.92 3.69 -3.78
CA GLN A 292 19.71 4.86 -4.62
C GLN A 292 18.36 4.77 -5.33
N ASN A 293 17.71 5.93 -5.54
CA ASN A 293 16.44 6.03 -6.24
C ASN A 293 15.38 5.03 -5.71
N ALA A 294 15.35 4.88 -4.38
CA ALA A 294 14.33 4.06 -3.71
C ALA A 294 12.94 4.45 -4.21
N CYS A 295 12.06 3.46 -4.29
CA CYS A 295 10.67 3.67 -4.68
C CYS A 295 9.79 3.70 -3.44
N ASN A 296 8.52 4.00 -3.67
CA ASN A 296 7.50 3.72 -2.67
C ASN A 296 7.43 2.21 -2.45
N GLY A 297 7.74 1.78 -1.24
CA GLY A 297 7.55 0.42 -0.76
C GLY A 297 6.48 0.39 0.32
N GLU A 298 6.17 -0.76 0.86
CA GLU A 298 5.17 -0.91 1.90
C GLU A 298 5.83 -1.21 3.24
N ILE A 299 5.17 -0.78 4.33
CA ILE A 299 5.53 -1.15 5.70
C ILE A 299 4.37 -1.88 6.37
N LEU A 300 4.69 -2.90 7.17
CA LEU A 300 3.72 -3.64 7.99
C LEU A 300 4.40 -4.11 9.26
N LEU A 301 3.71 -3.95 10.40
CA LEU A 301 4.06 -4.57 11.67
C LEU A 301 3.16 -5.76 11.95
N LEU A 302 3.76 -6.84 12.44
CA LEU A 302 3.03 -8.04 12.82
C LEU A 302 3.70 -8.78 13.98
N PRO A 303 2.90 -9.45 14.85
CA PRO A 303 3.41 -10.32 15.89
C PRO A 303 3.89 -11.64 15.28
N VAL A 304 5.04 -12.12 15.72
CA VAL A 304 5.67 -13.35 15.23
C VAL A 304 6.30 -14.12 16.38
N THR A 305 6.68 -15.36 16.12
CA THR A 305 7.49 -16.14 17.06
C THR A 305 8.93 -16.23 16.56
N ARG A 306 9.87 -15.73 17.34
CA ARG A 306 11.29 -15.84 17.06
C ARG A 306 11.76 -17.27 17.26
N LYS A 307 12.34 -17.90 16.24
CA LYS A 307 12.62 -19.34 16.23
C LYS A 307 13.69 -19.78 17.23
N LYS A 308 14.73 -18.98 17.46
CA LYS A 308 15.87 -19.36 18.32
C LYS A 308 15.52 -19.62 19.79
N ASP A 309 14.45 -18.98 20.30
CA ASP A 309 14.07 -19.05 21.72
C ASP A 309 12.54 -19.12 21.94
N ALA A 310 11.77 -19.24 20.86
CA ALA A 310 10.30 -19.33 20.85
C ALA A 310 9.58 -18.12 21.50
N LYS A 311 10.25 -16.97 21.63
CA LYS A 311 9.63 -15.75 22.14
C LYS A 311 8.68 -15.14 21.12
N LYS A 312 7.53 -14.65 21.59
CA LYS A 312 6.65 -13.77 20.83
C LYS A 312 7.25 -12.35 20.81
N VAL A 313 7.40 -11.80 19.63
CA VAL A 313 7.95 -10.47 19.40
C VAL A 313 7.18 -9.78 18.28
N TRP A 314 7.36 -8.49 18.13
CA TRP A 314 6.88 -7.75 16.96
C TRP A 314 8.02 -7.53 15.98
N ILE A 315 7.74 -7.66 14.70
CA ILE A 315 8.66 -7.25 13.64
C ILE A 315 7.98 -6.26 12.70
N ALA A 316 8.77 -5.31 12.22
CA ALA A 316 8.43 -4.47 11.10
C ALA A 316 9.04 -5.04 9.82
N LEU A 317 8.27 -5.08 8.75
CA LEU A 317 8.70 -5.44 7.39
C LEU A 317 8.61 -4.20 6.51
N GLN A 318 9.66 -3.92 5.73
CA GLN A 318 9.69 -2.82 4.76
C GLN A 318 10.15 -3.37 3.41
N SER A 319 9.30 -3.25 2.38
CA SER A 319 9.72 -3.58 1.00
C SER A 319 10.34 -2.38 0.31
N ILE A 320 11.41 -2.60 -0.44
CA ILE A 320 12.10 -1.59 -1.25
C ILE A 320 13.03 -2.27 -2.26
N PRO A 321 13.40 -1.62 -3.39
CA PRO A 321 14.47 -2.10 -4.23
C PRO A 321 15.81 -2.11 -3.48
N PHE A 322 16.58 -3.19 -3.59
CA PHE A 322 17.93 -3.26 -3.00
C PHE A 322 18.99 -2.52 -3.83
N GLY A 323 18.64 -2.15 -5.07
CA GLY A 323 19.53 -1.47 -6.00
C GLY A 323 20.50 -2.43 -6.76
N PRO A 324 21.37 -1.87 -7.62
CA PRO A 324 21.47 -0.43 -7.89
C PRO A 324 20.22 0.12 -8.59
N ASN A 325 19.90 1.38 -8.33
CA ASN A 325 18.70 2.02 -8.86
C ASN A 325 17.39 1.24 -8.53
N ARG A 326 16.42 1.24 -9.44
CA ARG A 326 15.15 0.50 -9.33
C ARG A 326 15.35 -0.95 -9.79
N SER A 327 15.95 -1.76 -8.93
CA SER A 327 16.21 -3.19 -9.19
C SER A 327 16.25 -3.99 -7.90
N ASN A 328 16.07 -5.29 -8.04
CA ASN A 328 16.24 -6.24 -6.95
C ASN A 328 15.31 -5.96 -5.77
N VAL A 329 13.99 -5.75 -6.02
CA VAL A 329 13.03 -5.52 -4.94
C VAL A 329 13.04 -6.68 -3.94
N GLY A 330 12.96 -6.33 -2.66
CA GLY A 330 12.99 -7.28 -1.56
C GLY A 330 12.54 -6.64 -0.26
N PHE A 331 12.80 -7.29 0.85
CA PHE A 331 12.38 -6.91 2.17
C PHE A 331 13.55 -6.61 3.09
N TYR A 332 13.43 -5.56 3.88
CA TYR A 332 14.13 -5.41 5.14
C TYR A 332 13.17 -5.74 6.29
N TYR A 333 13.70 -6.17 7.41
CA TYR A 333 12.93 -6.40 8.63
C TYR A 333 13.67 -5.88 9.86
N HIS A 334 12.90 -5.47 10.86
CA HIS A 334 13.38 -4.97 12.14
C HIS A 334 12.57 -5.64 13.27
N GLU A 335 13.24 -6.25 14.25
CA GLU A 335 12.59 -6.73 15.47
C GLU A 335 12.50 -5.58 16.47
N LEU A 336 11.29 -5.27 16.94
CA LEU A 336 11.08 -4.25 17.95
C LEU A 336 11.68 -4.69 19.29
N LEU A 337 12.37 -3.77 19.96
CA LEU A 337 12.94 -3.97 21.29
C LEU A 337 11.93 -3.69 22.40
N ALA A 338 10.91 -2.89 22.13
CA ALA A 338 9.81 -2.54 23.02
C ALA A 338 8.53 -2.26 22.23
N ASP A 339 7.38 -2.21 22.92
CA ASP A 339 6.10 -1.87 22.30
C ASP A 339 6.06 -0.44 21.75
N HIS A 340 6.87 0.46 22.33
CA HIS A 340 7.14 1.81 21.84
C HIS A 340 8.61 1.96 21.47
N GLU A 341 8.85 2.49 20.27
CA GLU A 341 10.17 2.93 19.81
C GLU A 341 10.04 4.31 19.18
N GLY A 342 10.86 5.27 19.62
CA GLY A 342 11.02 6.53 18.89
C GLY A 342 11.75 6.31 17.56
N ALA A 343 11.64 7.26 16.64
CA ALA A 343 12.17 7.11 15.28
C ALA A 343 13.65 6.75 15.22
N ALA A 344 14.48 7.26 16.12
CA ALA A 344 15.91 6.97 16.16
C ALA A 344 16.19 5.47 16.41
N LEU A 345 15.44 4.87 17.34
CA LEU A 345 15.56 3.44 17.63
C LEU A 345 14.95 2.59 16.52
N PHE A 346 13.76 2.96 16.06
CA PHE A 346 13.07 2.26 14.98
C PHE A 346 13.86 2.27 13.65
N ALA A 347 14.60 3.34 13.37
CA ALA A 347 15.46 3.44 12.18
C ALA A 347 16.76 2.61 12.27
N TYR A 348 17.07 2.04 13.42
CA TYR A 348 18.33 1.33 13.68
C TYR A 348 18.17 -0.18 13.52
N ASN A 349 19.24 -0.87 13.04
CA ASN A 349 19.35 -2.33 13.01
C ASN A 349 18.30 -3.04 12.12
N TRP A 350 18.00 -2.48 10.97
CA TRP A 350 17.23 -3.15 9.93
C TRP A 350 18.08 -4.21 9.23
N LYS A 351 17.59 -5.43 9.20
CA LYS A 351 18.24 -6.56 8.54
C LYS A 351 17.70 -6.75 7.14
N LYS A 352 18.60 -7.06 6.21
CA LYS A 352 18.22 -7.44 4.85
C LYS A 352 17.63 -8.84 4.85
N GLY A 353 16.41 -8.97 4.38
CA GLY A 353 15.67 -10.21 4.25
C GLY A 353 15.63 -10.74 2.82
N LEU A 354 14.52 -11.36 2.44
CA LEU A 354 14.32 -11.97 1.12
C LEU A 354 14.45 -10.94 0.00
N GLN A 355 15.31 -11.22 -0.96
CA GLN A 355 15.28 -10.60 -2.27
C GLN A 355 14.26 -11.36 -3.14
N VAL A 356 13.25 -10.65 -3.68
CA VAL A 356 12.17 -11.25 -4.48
C VAL A 356 12.49 -11.19 -5.97
N SER A 357 12.89 -10.03 -6.44
CA SER A 357 13.30 -9.81 -7.83
C SER A 357 14.81 -9.89 -7.99
N THR A 358 15.28 -10.29 -9.16
CA THR A 358 16.70 -10.29 -9.57
C THR A 358 16.97 -9.41 -10.79
N GLN A 359 16.01 -8.54 -11.14
CA GLN A 359 16.07 -7.67 -12.31
C GLN A 359 15.53 -6.26 -12.00
N SER A 360 15.27 -5.47 -13.02
CA SER A 360 14.61 -4.17 -12.87
C SER A 360 13.29 -4.35 -12.16
N SER A 361 13.09 -3.63 -11.05
CA SER A 361 11.89 -3.71 -10.21
C SER A 361 11.78 -2.43 -9.37
N ALA A 362 10.56 -1.97 -9.12
CA ALA A 362 10.37 -0.63 -8.55
C ALA A 362 9.37 -0.63 -7.40
N TYR A 363 8.17 -0.10 -7.63
CA TYR A 363 7.15 0.04 -6.59
C TYR A 363 6.68 -1.33 -6.09
N SER A 364 6.38 -1.40 -4.80
CA SER A 364 5.90 -2.64 -4.17
C SER A 364 4.97 -2.33 -3.00
N THR A 365 4.02 -3.21 -2.80
CA THR A 365 3.05 -3.16 -1.71
C THR A 365 2.68 -4.57 -1.28
N PHE A 366 2.11 -4.73 -0.10
CA PHE A 366 1.65 -6.02 0.38
C PHE A 366 0.55 -5.90 1.44
N THR A 367 -0.22 -6.96 1.58
CA THR A 367 -1.30 -7.09 2.55
C THR A 367 -1.20 -8.42 3.29
N LEU A 368 -1.64 -8.44 4.55
CA LEU A 368 -1.75 -9.69 5.31
C LEU A 368 -3.01 -10.45 4.83
N GLN A 369 -2.82 -11.69 4.41
CA GLN A 369 -3.89 -12.58 3.97
C GLN A 369 -4.51 -13.33 5.16
N LYS A 370 -5.69 -13.93 4.95
CA LYS A 370 -6.38 -14.72 5.98
C LYS A 370 -5.62 -15.98 6.43
N ASP A 371 -4.77 -16.52 5.59
CA ASP A 371 -3.93 -17.67 5.89
C ASP A 371 -2.59 -17.29 6.57
N GLY A 372 -2.40 -16.04 6.92
CA GLY A 372 -1.19 -15.52 7.59
C GLY A 372 -0.01 -15.25 6.68
N ARG A 373 -0.13 -15.51 5.37
CA ARG A 373 0.88 -15.09 4.38
C ARG A 373 0.72 -13.62 4.02
N LEU A 374 1.73 -13.06 3.40
CA LEU A 374 1.70 -11.71 2.81
C LEU A 374 1.47 -11.83 1.30
N GLY A 375 0.39 -11.26 0.81
CA GLY A 375 0.17 -11.06 -0.62
C GLY A 375 1.03 -9.93 -1.11
N PHE A 376 2.18 -10.22 -1.72
CA PHE A 376 3.15 -9.25 -2.20
C PHE A 376 2.92 -8.93 -3.67
N LEU A 377 2.80 -7.64 -3.98
CA LEU A 377 2.56 -7.11 -5.31
C LEU A 377 3.66 -6.11 -5.65
N TRP A 378 4.31 -6.24 -6.83
CA TRP A 378 5.43 -5.37 -7.19
C TRP A 378 5.55 -5.14 -8.69
N GLU A 379 6.21 -4.05 -9.06
CA GLU A 379 6.62 -3.75 -10.42
C GLU A 379 7.85 -4.58 -10.80
N GLU A 380 7.78 -5.33 -11.91
CA GLU A 380 8.83 -6.24 -12.37
C GLU A 380 9.18 -5.99 -13.85
N GLY A 381 10.51 -5.85 -14.12
CA GLY A 381 11.03 -5.69 -15.50
C GLY A 381 11.05 -6.98 -16.33
N PRO A 382 11.83 -7.09 -17.43
CA PRO A 382 12.85 -6.13 -17.91
C PRO A 382 12.33 -5.03 -18.85
N THR A 383 11.22 -5.22 -19.56
CA THR A 383 10.70 -4.26 -20.55
C THR A 383 9.50 -3.52 -19.98
N GLY A 384 9.76 -2.27 -19.52
CA GLY A 384 8.74 -1.58 -18.71
C GLY A 384 8.56 -2.29 -17.37
N TYR A 385 7.43 -2.07 -16.72
CA TYR A 385 7.07 -2.79 -15.50
C TYR A 385 5.77 -3.55 -15.72
N ASN A 386 5.80 -4.82 -15.38
CA ASN A 386 4.61 -5.63 -15.16
C ASN A 386 4.24 -5.55 -13.69
N ILE A 387 3.03 -5.93 -13.32
CA ILE A 387 2.65 -6.08 -11.92
C ILE A 387 2.55 -7.57 -11.61
N ASP A 388 3.52 -8.03 -10.84
CA ASP A 388 3.66 -9.41 -10.44
C ASP A 388 3.18 -9.60 -8.97
N TYR A 389 2.61 -10.76 -8.68
CA TYR A 389 2.09 -11.14 -7.37
C TYR A 389 2.72 -12.45 -6.88
N ARG A 390 2.95 -12.51 -5.56
CA ARG A 390 3.42 -13.75 -4.91
C ARG A 390 3.01 -13.78 -3.44
N PRO A 391 2.35 -14.83 -2.96
CA PRO A 391 2.15 -15.01 -1.52
C PRO A 391 3.45 -15.47 -0.85
N LEU A 392 3.84 -14.78 0.22
CA LEU A 392 5.09 -15.01 0.95
C LEU A 392 4.82 -15.26 2.44
N SER A 393 5.46 -16.27 3.02
CA SER A 393 5.44 -16.45 4.48
C SER A 393 6.45 -15.51 5.16
N VAL A 394 6.17 -15.10 6.38
CA VAL A 394 7.11 -14.35 7.22
C VAL A 394 8.43 -15.09 7.37
N GLU A 395 8.38 -16.40 7.56
CA GLU A 395 9.54 -17.26 7.64
C GLU A 395 10.47 -17.12 6.42
N LYS A 396 9.91 -17.12 5.22
CA LYS A 396 10.68 -16.93 3.98
C LYS A 396 11.24 -15.51 3.87
N ILE A 397 10.44 -14.49 4.21
CA ILE A 397 10.86 -13.08 4.17
C ILE A 397 12.02 -12.83 5.12
N THR A 398 11.99 -13.42 6.32
CA THR A 398 12.99 -13.22 7.37
C THR A 398 14.12 -14.26 7.36
N LEU A 399 14.29 -14.99 6.26
CA LEU A 399 15.33 -16.00 6.07
C LEU A 399 15.36 -17.05 7.21
N ASN A 400 14.18 -17.49 7.63
CA ASN A 400 13.94 -18.46 8.69
C ASN A 400 14.22 -18.00 10.14
N GLU A 401 14.38 -16.71 10.41
CA GLU A 401 14.55 -16.21 11.79
C GLU A 401 13.23 -16.21 12.59
N TYR A 402 12.09 -15.98 11.93
CA TYR A 402 10.76 -15.87 12.55
C TYR A 402 9.72 -16.77 11.88
N LYS A 403 8.60 -17.04 12.60
CA LYS A 403 7.43 -17.76 12.10
C LYS A 403 6.13 -17.19 12.68
#